data_233cbb52a211d51e20b1967db2791387
#
_entry.id   233cbb52a211d51e20b1967db2791387
#
_cell.length_a   1.000
_cell.length_b   1.000
_cell.length_c   1.000
_cell.angle_alpha   90.00
_cell.angle_beta   90.00
_cell.angle_gamma   90.00
#
_symmetry.space_group_name_H-M   'P 1'
#
loop_
_entity.id
_entity.type
_entity.pdbx_description
1 polymer ?
#
loop_
_entity_poly.entity_id
_entity_poly.type
_entity_poly.pdbx_seq_one_letter_code
_entity_poly.pdbx_strand_id
1 'polypeptide(L)'
;AETMRGVFDRFGPIDVLFNNAGVFGPSAPIDEVPLDDWAQVLAVNLNGMFITARLAFAAMRAQGGGRIINNGSLSAHVPRPHSVCYTTTKHAITGLTKSLSLDGRDLNIACGQIDIGNAETPMVAALKDQNPGMAAMDVAHAARSVLHMAEMPLEANVQFLTVMATQMPYIGRG
;
A
#
# COMPACT_ATOMS: atom_id res chain seq x y z
N ALA A 1 16.72 -6.64 0.03
CA ALA A 1 17.62 -5.62 0.61
C ALA A 1 18.76 -5.26 -0.34
N GLU A 2 19.48 -6.24 -0.86
CA GLU A 2 20.62 -6.04 -1.78
C GLU A 2 20.20 -5.33 -3.06
N THR A 3 19.12 -5.75 -3.70
CA THR A 3 18.55 -5.11 -4.89
C THR A 3 18.23 -3.63 -4.68
N MET A 4 17.66 -3.26 -3.53
CA MET A 4 17.33 -1.86 -3.23
C MET A 4 18.58 -1.01 -2.97
N ARG A 5 19.61 -1.57 -2.33
CA ARG A 5 20.89 -0.87 -2.18
C ARG A 5 21.50 -0.58 -3.55
N GLY A 6 21.51 -1.57 -4.45
CA GLY A 6 22.01 -1.38 -5.82
C GLY A 6 21.23 -0.30 -6.60
N VAL A 7 19.93 -0.10 -6.33
CA VAL A 7 19.14 1.01 -6.88
C VAL A 7 19.67 2.35 -6.35
N PHE A 8 19.87 2.48 -5.04
CA PHE A 8 20.36 3.72 -4.43
C PHE A 8 21.79 4.06 -4.90
N ASP A 9 22.65 3.04 -5.00
CA ASP A 9 24.02 3.21 -5.48
C ASP A 9 24.07 3.66 -6.96
N ARG A 10 23.10 3.21 -7.76
CA ARG A 10 23.05 3.52 -9.20
C ARG A 10 22.37 4.86 -9.53
N PHE A 11 21.31 5.20 -8.83
CA PHE A 11 20.44 6.33 -9.17
C PHE A 11 20.56 7.52 -8.20
N GLY A 12 21.27 7.35 -7.09
CA GLY A 12 21.47 8.42 -6.09
C GLY A 12 20.27 8.59 -5.13
N PRO A 13 20.03 9.82 -4.66
CA PRO A 13 19.00 10.12 -3.69
C PRO A 13 17.59 9.69 -4.14
N ILE A 14 16.77 9.27 -3.18
CA ILE A 14 15.36 8.91 -3.40
C ILE A 14 14.48 9.95 -2.75
N ASP A 15 13.77 10.74 -3.55
CA ASP A 15 12.83 11.74 -3.07
C ASP A 15 11.50 11.11 -2.66
N VAL A 16 11.03 10.12 -3.43
CA VAL A 16 9.74 9.46 -3.20
C VAL A 16 9.86 7.94 -3.32
N LEU A 17 9.36 7.22 -2.34
CA LEU A 17 9.09 5.79 -2.42
C LEU A 17 7.58 5.56 -2.52
N PHE A 18 7.08 5.01 -3.64
CA PHE A 18 5.77 4.39 -3.69
C PHE A 18 5.88 2.89 -3.39
N ASN A 19 5.52 2.51 -2.18
CA ASN A 19 5.64 1.16 -1.65
C ASN A 19 4.37 0.36 -2.00
N ASN A 20 4.36 -0.27 -3.18
CA ASN A 20 3.15 -0.76 -3.83
C ASN A 20 3.02 -2.29 -3.92
N ALA A 21 4.12 -3.04 -3.84
CA ALA A 21 4.10 -4.48 -4.05
C ALA A 21 3.08 -5.19 -3.12
N GLY A 22 2.27 -6.07 -3.71
CA GLY A 22 1.29 -6.82 -2.94
C GLY A 22 0.59 -7.91 -3.75
N VAL A 23 0.13 -8.92 -3.05
CA VAL A 23 -0.66 -10.06 -3.58
C VAL A 23 -1.92 -10.24 -2.74
N PHE A 24 -2.98 -10.78 -3.34
CA PHE A 24 -4.24 -11.00 -2.61
C PHE A 24 -4.17 -12.23 -1.69
N GLY A 25 -3.52 -13.29 -2.17
CA GLY A 25 -3.51 -14.60 -1.50
C GLY A 25 -4.77 -15.42 -1.81
N PRO A 26 -4.97 -16.56 -1.12
CA PRO A 26 -6.12 -17.41 -1.32
C PRO A 26 -7.40 -16.74 -0.83
N SER A 27 -8.51 -17.03 -1.51
CA SER A 27 -9.87 -16.67 -1.08
C SER A 27 -10.51 -17.87 -0.40
N ALA A 28 -10.38 -17.97 0.93
CA ALA A 28 -10.86 -19.09 1.71
C ALA A 28 -11.23 -18.67 3.15
N PRO A 29 -12.08 -19.43 3.87
CA PRO A 29 -12.22 -19.31 5.31
C PRO A 29 -10.89 -19.53 6.02
N ILE A 30 -10.74 -18.96 7.22
CA ILE A 30 -9.44 -18.93 7.92
C ILE A 30 -8.86 -20.34 8.18
N ASP A 31 -9.70 -21.31 8.47
CA ASP A 31 -9.33 -22.71 8.75
C ASP A 31 -8.92 -23.51 7.51
N GLU A 32 -9.24 -22.99 6.32
CA GLU A 32 -8.88 -23.60 5.02
C GLU A 32 -7.66 -22.91 4.36
N VAL A 33 -7.14 -21.83 4.95
CA VAL A 33 -5.97 -21.13 4.41
C VAL A 33 -4.70 -21.95 4.64
N PRO A 34 -3.96 -22.34 3.58
CA PRO A 34 -2.67 -23.01 3.75
C PRO A 34 -1.66 -22.08 4.46
N LEU A 35 -0.90 -22.64 5.42
CA LEU A 35 0.09 -21.86 6.16
C LEU A 35 1.20 -21.27 5.26
N ASP A 36 1.56 -21.97 4.19
CA ASP A 36 2.54 -21.48 3.22
C ASP A 36 2.02 -20.26 2.46
N ASP A 37 0.74 -20.25 2.06
CA ASP A 37 0.12 -19.11 1.42
C ASP A 37 0.01 -17.90 2.37
N TRP A 38 -0.37 -18.15 3.63
CA TRP A 38 -0.31 -17.14 4.68
C TRP A 38 1.09 -16.53 4.80
N ALA A 39 2.11 -17.35 4.91
CA ALA A 39 3.50 -16.92 5.03
C ALA A 39 3.96 -16.11 3.80
N GLN A 40 3.56 -16.55 2.59
CA GLN A 40 3.88 -15.85 1.35
C GLN A 40 3.23 -14.46 1.29
N VAL A 41 1.94 -14.34 1.65
CA VAL A 41 1.26 -13.03 1.67
C VAL A 41 1.90 -12.09 2.68
N LEU A 42 2.24 -12.57 3.89
CA LEU A 42 2.98 -11.78 4.87
C LEU A 42 4.36 -11.36 4.34
N ALA A 43 5.09 -12.27 3.69
CA ALA A 43 6.40 -11.97 3.15
C ALA A 43 6.35 -10.84 2.11
N VAL A 44 5.37 -10.85 1.21
CA VAL A 44 5.23 -9.84 0.16
C VAL A 44 4.62 -8.55 0.71
N ASN A 45 3.41 -8.66 1.29
CA ASN A 45 2.60 -7.46 1.61
C ASN A 45 3.08 -6.71 2.85
N LEU A 46 3.74 -7.38 3.79
CA LEU A 46 4.17 -6.77 5.05
C LEU A 46 5.69 -6.69 5.16
N ASN A 47 6.38 -7.83 5.12
CA ASN A 47 7.84 -7.85 5.27
C ASN A 47 8.54 -7.13 4.12
N GLY A 48 8.08 -7.33 2.88
CA GLY A 48 8.58 -6.61 1.69
C GLY A 48 8.44 -5.10 1.84
N MET A 49 7.25 -4.63 2.21
CA MET A 49 6.99 -3.20 2.42
C MET A 49 7.81 -2.63 3.58
N PHE A 50 7.95 -3.36 4.68
CA PHE A 50 8.80 -2.95 5.80
C PHE A 50 10.28 -2.82 5.39
N ILE A 51 10.82 -3.82 4.65
CA ILE A 51 12.22 -3.81 4.22
C ILE A 51 12.49 -2.64 3.27
N THR A 52 11.62 -2.39 2.29
CA THR A 52 11.78 -1.27 1.35
C THR A 52 11.64 0.08 2.04
N ALA A 53 10.64 0.23 2.91
CA ALA A 53 10.45 1.45 3.71
C ALA A 53 11.65 1.73 4.62
N ARG A 54 12.18 0.71 5.31
CA ARG A 54 13.36 0.82 6.18
C ARG A 54 14.60 1.33 5.43
N LEU A 55 14.82 0.83 4.23
CA LEU A 55 15.98 1.23 3.41
C LEU A 55 15.80 2.65 2.86
N ALA A 56 14.61 2.98 2.34
CA ALA A 56 14.32 4.32 1.87
C ALA A 56 14.37 5.34 3.02
N PHE A 57 13.82 5.01 4.18
CA PHE A 57 13.87 5.87 5.35
C PHE A 57 15.30 6.19 5.80
N ALA A 58 16.20 5.22 5.77
CA ALA A 58 17.61 5.42 6.09
C ALA A 58 18.29 6.36 5.07
N ALA A 59 18.02 6.19 3.77
CA ALA A 59 18.54 7.07 2.72
C ALA A 59 17.95 8.49 2.85
N MET A 60 16.64 8.63 3.04
CA MET A 60 15.97 9.91 3.24
C MET A 60 16.47 10.66 4.48
N ARG A 61 16.76 9.95 5.57
CA ARG A 61 17.40 10.54 6.77
C ARG A 61 18.78 11.12 6.44
N ALA A 62 19.58 10.38 5.67
CA ALA A 62 20.94 10.83 5.31
C ALA A 62 20.94 12.04 4.36
N GLN A 63 19.95 12.14 3.47
CA GLN A 63 19.82 13.24 2.50
C GLN A 63 19.04 14.46 3.05
N GLY A 64 18.43 14.36 4.23
CA GLY A 64 17.70 15.47 4.88
C GLY A 64 16.22 15.56 4.58
N GLY A 65 15.60 14.50 4.05
CA GLY A 65 14.15 14.43 3.84
C GLY A 65 13.74 13.50 2.71
N GLY A 66 12.44 13.33 2.56
CA GLY A 66 11.83 12.52 1.51
C GLY A 66 10.39 12.14 1.81
N ARG A 67 9.80 11.33 0.94
CA ARG A 67 8.39 10.92 1.07
C ARG A 67 8.22 9.44 0.85
N ILE A 68 7.48 8.79 1.73
CA ILE A 68 7.05 7.39 1.61
C ILE A 68 5.53 7.35 1.46
N ILE A 69 5.05 6.71 0.40
CA ILE A 69 3.63 6.48 0.15
C ILE A 69 3.40 4.96 0.18
N ASN A 70 2.68 4.48 1.19
CA ASN A 70 2.33 3.07 1.30
C ASN A 70 1.00 2.79 0.60
N ASN A 71 0.95 1.76 -0.24
CA ASN A 71 -0.28 1.30 -0.86
C ASN A 71 -1.08 0.43 0.13
N GLY A 72 -2.07 1.04 0.75
CA GLY A 72 -3.07 0.37 1.57
C GLY A 72 -4.14 -0.34 0.75
N SER A 73 -5.36 -0.23 1.19
CA SER A 73 -6.59 -0.73 0.53
C SER A 73 -7.79 -0.34 1.37
N LEU A 74 -8.99 -0.35 0.80
CA LEU A 74 -10.23 -0.33 1.59
C LEU A 74 -10.28 -1.49 2.60
N SER A 75 -9.60 -2.61 2.29
CA SER A 75 -9.45 -3.74 3.22
C SER A 75 -8.57 -3.44 4.44
N ALA A 76 -7.95 -2.27 4.51
CA ALA A 76 -7.30 -1.78 5.73
C ALA A 76 -8.31 -1.24 6.77
N HIS A 77 -9.57 -1.10 6.39
CA HIS A 77 -10.66 -0.55 7.20
C HIS A 77 -11.84 -1.52 7.32
N VAL A 78 -12.27 -2.09 6.19
CA VAL A 78 -13.44 -2.98 6.13
C VAL A 78 -13.04 -4.31 5.48
N PRO A 79 -13.13 -5.43 6.21
CA PRO A 79 -12.79 -6.75 5.67
C PRO A 79 -13.78 -7.21 4.60
N ARG A 80 -13.34 -8.13 3.75
CA ARG A 80 -14.20 -8.90 2.86
C ARG A 80 -14.26 -10.34 3.36
N PRO A 81 -15.33 -11.09 3.10
CA PRO A 81 -15.33 -12.53 3.31
C PRO A 81 -14.13 -13.18 2.61
N HIS A 82 -13.59 -14.21 3.19
CA HIS A 82 -12.51 -15.04 2.62
C HIS A 82 -11.23 -14.27 2.23
N SER A 83 -10.89 -13.20 2.95
CA SER A 83 -9.71 -12.38 2.64
C SER A 83 -8.78 -12.16 3.84
N VAL A 84 -8.71 -13.12 4.77
CA VAL A 84 -7.99 -12.95 6.04
C VAL A 84 -6.52 -12.55 5.83
N CYS A 85 -5.79 -13.17 4.89
CA CYS A 85 -4.40 -12.87 4.60
C CYS A 85 -4.22 -11.41 4.15
N TYR A 86 -5.01 -11.02 3.15
CA TYR A 86 -4.96 -9.67 2.59
C TYR A 86 -5.39 -8.61 3.59
N THR A 87 -6.56 -8.83 4.22
CA THR A 87 -7.12 -7.90 5.21
C THR A 87 -6.15 -7.66 6.37
N THR A 88 -5.58 -8.72 6.94
CA THR A 88 -4.61 -8.61 8.05
C THR A 88 -3.40 -7.79 7.64
N THR A 89 -2.81 -8.08 6.46
CA THR A 89 -1.64 -7.33 6.00
C THR A 89 -1.98 -5.87 5.72
N LYS A 90 -3.14 -5.56 5.16
CA LYS A 90 -3.53 -4.16 4.86
C LYS A 90 -3.84 -3.37 6.14
N HIS A 91 -4.40 -3.97 7.18
CA HIS A 91 -4.49 -3.34 8.51
C HIS A 91 -3.09 -3.08 9.12
N ALA A 92 -2.16 -4.03 8.98
CA ALA A 92 -0.78 -3.86 9.46
C ALA A 92 -0.05 -2.70 8.77
N ILE A 93 -0.30 -2.47 7.46
CA ILE A 93 0.26 -1.33 6.72
C ILE A 93 -0.19 0.01 7.31
N THR A 94 -1.42 0.10 7.81
CA THR A 94 -1.89 1.31 8.51
C THR A 94 -1.06 1.59 9.77
N GLY A 95 -0.72 0.56 10.55
CA GLY A 95 0.19 0.67 11.69
C GLY A 95 1.59 1.10 11.27
N LEU A 96 2.15 0.45 10.24
CA LEU A 96 3.46 0.81 9.68
C LEU A 96 3.50 2.27 9.22
N THR A 97 2.48 2.73 8.49
CA THR A 97 2.38 4.10 8.00
C THR A 97 2.39 5.12 9.14
N LYS A 98 1.59 4.87 10.19
CA LYS A 98 1.52 5.75 11.36
C LYS A 98 2.87 5.83 12.10
N SER A 99 3.56 4.68 12.26
CA SER A 99 4.88 4.63 12.89
C SER A 99 5.92 5.38 12.09
N LEU A 100 5.99 5.15 10.77
CA LEU A 100 6.92 5.86 9.88
C LEU A 100 6.65 7.38 9.85
N SER A 101 5.38 7.79 9.88
CA SER A 101 5.00 9.21 9.96
C SER A 101 5.44 9.85 11.27
N LEU A 102 5.35 9.12 12.39
CA LEU A 102 5.81 9.60 13.70
C LEU A 102 7.34 9.71 13.74
N ASP A 103 8.04 8.66 13.34
CA ASP A 103 9.50 8.58 13.37
C ASP A 103 10.16 9.56 12.36
N GLY A 104 9.48 9.88 11.27
CA GLY A 104 9.97 10.76 10.22
C GLY A 104 9.78 12.25 10.50
N ARG A 105 8.95 12.63 11.47
CA ARG A 105 8.52 14.01 11.72
C ARG A 105 9.69 14.99 11.86
N ASP A 106 10.64 14.68 12.70
CA ASP A 106 11.79 15.55 12.97
C ASP A 106 12.92 15.39 11.95
N LEU A 107 12.72 14.51 10.96
CA LEU A 107 13.70 14.19 9.92
C LEU A 107 13.29 14.71 8.55
N ASN A 108 12.22 15.51 8.48
CA ASN A 108 11.64 15.97 7.22
C ASN A 108 11.25 14.81 6.28
N ILE A 109 10.80 13.67 6.84
CA ILE A 109 10.33 12.50 6.10
C ILE A 109 8.83 12.39 6.26
N ALA A 110 8.10 12.69 5.18
CA ALA A 110 6.65 12.54 5.13
C ALA A 110 6.28 11.08 4.83
N CYS A 111 5.32 10.53 5.58
CA CYS A 111 4.79 9.20 5.29
C CYS A 111 3.26 9.23 5.26
N GLY A 112 2.68 8.76 4.16
CA GLY A 112 1.23 8.66 3.99
C GLY A 112 0.81 7.30 3.42
N GLN A 113 -0.49 7.04 3.46
CA GLN A 113 -1.10 5.84 2.90
C GLN A 113 -2.19 6.21 1.91
N ILE A 114 -2.20 5.53 0.77
CA ILE A 114 -3.32 5.58 -0.16
C ILE A 114 -4.11 4.28 -0.09
N ASP A 115 -5.42 4.39 0.13
CA ASP A 115 -6.34 3.26 0.17
C ASP A 115 -7.14 3.22 -1.13
N ILE A 116 -6.73 2.31 -2.03
CA ILE A 116 -7.29 2.18 -3.37
C ILE A 116 -8.38 1.11 -3.34
N GLY A 117 -9.59 1.49 -3.78
CA GLY A 117 -10.68 0.56 -4.06
C GLY A 117 -10.76 0.28 -5.55
N ASN A 118 -11.03 -0.96 -5.91
CA ASN A 118 -11.26 -1.51 -7.25
C ASN A 118 -10.79 -0.63 -8.43
N ALA A 119 -9.48 -0.61 -8.70
CA ALA A 119 -8.92 -0.05 -9.93
C ALA A 119 -8.70 -1.15 -10.95
N GLU A 120 -8.88 -0.88 -12.24
CA GLU A 120 -8.69 -1.83 -13.35
C GLU A 120 -7.23 -2.27 -13.43
N THR A 121 -6.92 -3.37 -12.75
CA THR A 121 -5.61 -4.01 -12.69
C THR A 121 -5.78 -5.50 -12.99
N PRO A 122 -4.72 -6.25 -13.34
CA PRO A 122 -4.82 -7.71 -13.51
C PRO A 122 -5.43 -8.41 -12.29
N MET A 123 -5.13 -7.93 -11.07
CA MET A 123 -5.71 -8.47 -9.83
C MET A 123 -7.23 -8.25 -9.77
N VAL A 124 -7.71 -7.08 -10.15
CA VAL A 124 -9.14 -6.76 -10.16
C VAL A 124 -9.86 -7.44 -11.32
N ALA A 125 -9.22 -7.58 -12.48
CA ALA A 125 -9.77 -8.33 -13.62
C ALA A 125 -10.09 -9.78 -13.21
N ALA A 126 -9.16 -10.47 -12.55
CA ALA A 126 -9.39 -11.83 -12.05
C ALA A 126 -10.55 -11.93 -11.03
N LEU A 127 -10.79 -10.88 -10.24
CA LEU A 127 -11.93 -10.81 -9.33
C LEU A 127 -13.25 -10.52 -10.07
N LYS A 128 -13.22 -9.76 -11.16
CA LYS A 128 -14.40 -9.47 -12.01
C LYS A 128 -14.92 -10.72 -12.72
N ASP A 129 -14.03 -11.64 -13.12
CA ASP A 129 -14.43 -12.92 -13.73
C ASP A 129 -15.36 -13.71 -12.79
N GLN A 130 -15.15 -13.60 -11.49
CA GLN A 130 -15.97 -14.22 -10.44
C GLN A 130 -17.17 -13.35 -10.02
N ASN A 131 -17.14 -12.06 -10.27
CA ASN A 131 -18.15 -11.07 -9.90
C ASN A 131 -18.38 -10.05 -11.04
N PRO A 132 -19.13 -10.42 -12.10
CA PRO A 132 -19.30 -9.59 -13.30
C PRO A 132 -19.90 -8.18 -13.04
N GLY A 133 -20.62 -7.99 -11.93
CA GLY A 133 -21.18 -6.70 -11.52
C GLY A 133 -20.24 -5.82 -10.70
N MET A 134 -18.99 -6.22 -10.49
CA MET A 134 -18.05 -5.47 -9.67
C MET A 134 -17.63 -4.16 -10.35
N ALA A 135 -17.99 -3.03 -9.73
CA ALA A 135 -17.55 -1.71 -10.19
C ALA A 135 -16.04 -1.53 -9.98
N ALA A 136 -15.37 -0.98 -10.98
CA ALA A 136 -13.97 -0.59 -10.91
C ALA A 136 -13.76 0.74 -11.67
N MET A 137 -12.75 1.49 -11.28
CA MET A 137 -12.34 2.74 -11.92
C MET A 137 -11.11 2.50 -12.81
N ASP A 138 -10.86 3.41 -13.75
CA ASP A 138 -9.61 3.43 -14.50
C ASP A 138 -8.42 3.57 -13.53
N VAL A 139 -7.39 2.74 -13.72
CA VAL A 139 -6.16 2.76 -12.92
C VAL A 139 -5.45 4.13 -12.96
N ALA A 140 -5.64 4.91 -14.02
CA ALA A 140 -5.11 6.26 -14.14
C ALA A 140 -5.61 7.20 -13.03
N HIS A 141 -6.79 6.95 -12.46
CA HIS A 141 -7.28 7.75 -11.32
C HIS A 141 -6.49 7.45 -10.04
N ALA A 142 -6.16 6.19 -9.79
CA ALA A 142 -5.28 5.81 -8.69
C ALA A 142 -3.87 6.40 -8.89
N ALA A 143 -3.31 6.31 -10.10
CA ALA A 143 -1.99 6.86 -10.42
C ALA A 143 -1.93 8.39 -10.20
N ARG A 144 -2.95 9.14 -10.64
CA ARG A 144 -3.04 10.60 -10.38
C ARG A 144 -3.11 10.93 -8.89
N SER A 145 -3.78 10.09 -8.11
CA SER A 145 -3.87 10.29 -6.66
C SER A 145 -2.51 10.06 -5.98
N VAL A 146 -1.75 9.06 -6.42
CA VAL A 146 -0.37 8.83 -5.96
C VAL A 146 0.54 10.00 -6.34
N LEU A 147 0.42 10.48 -7.58
CA LEU A 147 1.20 11.63 -8.06
C LEU A 147 0.89 12.88 -7.23
N HIS A 148 -0.39 13.16 -6.96
CA HIS A 148 -0.78 14.26 -6.06
C HIS A 148 -0.11 14.15 -4.69
N MET A 149 -0.09 12.97 -4.08
CA MET A 149 0.61 12.77 -2.80
C MET A 149 2.12 12.99 -2.93
N ALA A 150 2.71 12.56 -4.06
CA ALA A 150 4.15 12.66 -4.31
C ALA A 150 4.63 14.12 -4.51
N GLU A 151 3.81 14.94 -5.18
CA GLU A 151 4.12 16.33 -5.52
C GLU A 151 3.88 17.33 -4.37
N MET A 152 3.28 16.92 -3.27
CA MET A 152 3.09 17.79 -2.11
C MET A 152 4.46 18.23 -1.54
N PRO A 153 4.61 19.49 -1.13
CA PRO A 153 5.83 19.93 -0.44
C PRO A 153 6.03 19.14 0.85
N LEU A 154 7.27 18.94 1.31
CA LEU A 154 7.56 18.10 2.48
C LEU A 154 6.97 18.65 3.79
N GLU A 155 6.68 19.95 3.86
CA GLU A 155 5.98 20.57 4.99
C GLU A 155 4.50 20.15 5.11
N ALA A 156 3.94 19.58 4.03
CA ALA A 156 2.55 19.10 4.00
C ALA A 156 2.51 17.60 3.68
N ASN A 157 1.80 16.84 4.50
CA ASN A 157 1.64 15.40 4.32
C ASN A 157 0.18 15.01 4.12
N VAL A 158 -0.11 14.35 3.00
CA VAL A 158 -1.38 13.63 2.84
C VAL A 158 -1.27 12.33 3.63
N GLN A 159 -1.72 12.36 4.88
CA GLN A 159 -1.55 11.24 5.82
C GLN A 159 -2.34 9.99 5.40
N PHE A 160 -3.60 10.17 4.98
CA PHE A 160 -4.46 9.13 4.43
C PHE A 160 -5.27 9.69 3.28
N LEU A 161 -5.34 8.93 2.19
CA LEU A 161 -6.15 9.25 1.02
C LEU A 161 -6.90 7.99 0.58
N THR A 162 -8.21 8.10 0.44
CA THR A 162 -9.04 7.01 -0.11
C THR A 162 -9.52 7.41 -1.50
N VAL A 163 -9.27 6.56 -2.49
CA VAL A 163 -9.79 6.69 -3.85
C VAL A 163 -10.40 5.36 -4.30
N MET A 164 -11.64 5.40 -4.81
CA MET A 164 -12.36 4.18 -5.18
C MET A 164 -13.36 4.42 -6.30
N ALA A 165 -13.79 3.35 -6.98
CA ALA A 165 -14.88 3.45 -7.93
C ALA A 165 -16.15 3.94 -7.21
N THR A 166 -16.82 4.94 -7.79
CA THR A 166 -18.02 5.58 -7.19
C THR A 166 -19.13 4.58 -6.86
N GLN A 167 -19.30 3.56 -7.68
CA GLN A 167 -20.34 2.54 -7.48
C GLN A 167 -19.90 1.38 -6.57
N MET A 168 -18.65 1.41 -6.08
CA MET A 168 -18.17 0.37 -5.17
C MET A 168 -18.86 0.49 -3.80
N PRO A 169 -19.49 -0.59 -3.28
CA PRO A 169 -20.12 -0.55 -1.97
C PRO A 169 -19.05 -0.52 -0.86
N TYR A 170 -18.95 0.60 -0.17
CA TYR A 170 -18.02 0.82 0.95
C TYR A 170 -18.73 1.46 2.14
N ILE A 171 -19.30 2.66 1.97
CA ILE A 171 -20.12 3.32 2.97
C ILE A 171 -21.52 2.72 2.95
N GLY A 172 -22.14 2.57 4.13
CA GLY A 172 -23.50 2.05 4.26
C GLY A 172 -23.61 0.51 4.19
N ARG A 173 -22.49 -0.19 4.33
CA ARG A 173 -22.52 -1.63 4.60
C ARG A 173 -22.95 -1.83 6.06
N GLY A 174 -24.20 -2.15 6.23
CA GLY A 174 -24.78 -2.58 7.51
C GLY A 174 -25.06 -4.05 7.50
#